data_ac84d1f411fdaf4849f34de6b0b6c4cd
#
_entry.id   ac84d1f411fdaf4849f34de6b0b6c4cd
#
_cell.length_a   1.000
_cell.length_b   1.000
_cell.length_c   1.000
_cell.angle_alpha   90.00
_cell.angle_beta   90.00
_cell.angle_gamma   90.00
#
_symmetry.space_group_name_H-M   'P 1'
#
loop_
_entity.id
_entity.type
_entity.pdbx_description
1 polymer ?
#
loop_
_entity_poly.entity_id
_entity_poly.type
_entity_poly.pdbx_seq_one_letter_code
_entity_poly.pdbx_strand_id
1 'polypeptide(L)'
;MSKVLPSNLASALISFALLPSLQRLFPATATRPAAHLVGTPGSGKSEIASLLSSFYGEFSRDTPPAQWADTINTVETLGCPLADAIFWVDDYKSIYADERTFTRFLQAYSRGMGCGRLTRESKVRHEKPCRGLILSTGETTIEGEMSIIARMLVLEIPP
;
A
#
# COMPACT_ATOMS: atom_id res chain seq x y z
N MET A 1 -8.54 -12.73 24.06
CA MET A 1 -9.88 -12.34 23.58
C MET A 1 -9.79 -12.24 22.07
N SER A 2 -10.58 -12.99 21.33
CA SER A 2 -10.67 -12.84 19.87
C SER A 2 -11.40 -11.54 19.58
N LYS A 3 -10.71 -10.57 18.98
CA LYS A 3 -11.33 -9.31 18.54
C LYS A 3 -12.08 -9.60 17.25
N VAL A 4 -13.39 -9.44 17.28
CA VAL A 4 -14.23 -9.55 16.10
C VAL A 4 -14.31 -8.16 15.47
N LEU A 5 -13.83 -8.04 14.24
CA LEU A 5 -13.96 -6.79 13.48
C LEU A 5 -15.44 -6.49 13.17
N PRO A 6 -15.85 -5.22 13.17
CA PRO A 6 -17.17 -4.82 12.67
C PRO A 6 -17.39 -5.35 11.25
N SER A 7 -18.59 -5.83 10.95
CA SER A 7 -18.90 -6.50 9.67
C SER A 7 -18.64 -5.63 8.44
N ASN A 8 -18.92 -4.32 8.53
CA ASN A 8 -18.64 -3.35 7.47
C ASN A 8 -17.13 -3.20 7.21
N LEU A 9 -16.32 -3.18 8.28
CA LEU A 9 -14.87 -3.09 8.17
C LEU A 9 -14.29 -4.40 7.60
N ALA A 10 -14.76 -5.55 8.08
CA ALA A 10 -14.35 -6.85 7.55
C ALA A 10 -14.69 -6.98 6.06
N SER A 11 -15.89 -6.55 5.65
CA SER A 11 -16.31 -6.56 4.24
C SER A 11 -15.43 -5.65 3.38
N ALA A 12 -15.11 -4.44 3.84
CA ALA A 12 -14.22 -3.52 3.12
C ALA A 12 -12.81 -4.11 2.94
N LEU A 13 -12.26 -4.71 4.00
CA LEU A 13 -10.95 -5.35 3.98
C LEU A 13 -10.88 -6.54 3.01
N ILE A 14 -11.88 -7.42 3.05
CA ILE A 14 -11.96 -8.57 2.14
C ILE A 14 -12.13 -8.11 0.69
N SER A 15 -12.99 -7.11 0.46
CA SER A 15 -13.18 -6.53 -0.88
C SER A 15 -11.88 -5.93 -1.42
N PHE A 16 -11.14 -5.21 -0.57
CA PHE A 16 -9.82 -4.68 -0.94
C PHE A 16 -8.82 -5.81 -1.22
N ALA A 17 -8.84 -6.89 -0.44
CA ALA A 17 -7.95 -8.03 -0.65
C ALA A 17 -8.17 -8.73 -2.00
N LEU A 18 -9.41 -8.79 -2.48
CA LEU A 18 -9.75 -9.43 -3.77
C LEU A 18 -9.54 -8.50 -4.97
N LEU A 19 -9.52 -7.18 -4.75
CA LEU A 19 -9.46 -6.18 -5.81
C LEU A 19 -8.24 -6.29 -6.74
N PRO A 20 -7.01 -6.61 -6.28
CA PRO A 20 -5.86 -6.77 -7.16
C PRO A 20 -6.08 -7.80 -8.27
N SER A 21 -6.70 -8.93 -7.95
CA SER A 21 -6.99 -9.99 -8.92
C SER A 21 -8.00 -9.57 -10.00
N LEU A 22 -8.85 -8.60 -9.69
CA LEU A 22 -9.88 -8.07 -10.58
C LEU A 22 -9.40 -6.88 -11.41
N GLN A 23 -8.22 -6.34 -11.13
CA GLN A 23 -7.73 -5.12 -11.79
C GLN A 23 -7.63 -5.21 -13.30
N ARG A 24 -7.40 -6.40 -13.84
CA ARG A 24 -7.34 -6.62 -15.29
C ARG A 24 -8.68 -6.42 -16.00
N LEU A 25 -9.78 -6.43 -15.24
CA LEU A 25 -11.13 -6.19 -15.77
C LEU A 25 -11.47 -4.70 -15.87
N PHE A 26 -10.67 -3.84 -15.24
CA PHE A 26 -10.87 -2.39 -15.29
C PHE A 26 -10.06 -1.76 -16.43
N PRO A 27 -10.52 -0.63 -16.99
CA PRO A 27 -9.74 0.13 -17.97
C PRO A 27 -8.34 0.47 -17.44
N ALA A 28 -7.34 0.49 -18.32
CA ALA A 28 -5.96 0.83 -17.95
C ALA A 28 -5.83 2.25 -17.32
N THR A 29 -6.79 3.12 -17.60
CA THR A 29 -6.92 4.48 -17.04
C THR A 29 -7.52 4.52 -15.64
N ALA A 30 -8.04 3.39 -15.13
CA ALA A 30 -8.62 3.34 -13.80
C ALA A 30 -7.55 3.58 -12.73
N THR A 31 -7.85 4.48 -11.81
CA THR A 31 -6.98 4.74 -10.67
C THR A 31 -6.94 3.52 -9.74
N ARG A 32 -5.77 3.13 -9.33
CA ARG A 32 -5.57 2.06 -8.35
C ARG A 32 -5.66 2.63 -6.95
N PRO A 33 -6.62 2.20 -6.13
CA PRO A 33 -6.72 2.65 -4.76
C PRO A 33 -5.58 2.07 -3.91
N ALA A 34 -5.17 2.82 -2.90
CA ALA A 34 -4.41 2.29 -1.78
C ALA A 34 -5.34 2.11 -0.58
N ALA A 35 -5.00 1.21 0.34
CA ALA A 35 -5.66 1.15 1.65
C ALA A 35 -4.65 1.49 2.75
N HIS A 36 -5.12 2.18 3.78
CA HIS A 36 -4.32 2.51 4.96
C HIS A 36 -5.07 2.09 6.22
N LEU A 37 -4.49 1.16 6.98
CA LEU A 37 -5.01 0.72 8.26
C LEU A 37 -4.41 1.60 9.36
N VAL A 38 -5.24 2.40 10.00
CA VAL A 38 -4.83 3.28 11.08
C VAL A 38 -5.40 2.80 12.42
N GLY A 39 -4.65 2.94 13.49
CA GLY A 39 -5.11 2.58 14.84
C GLY A 39 -3.97 2.60 15.87
N THR A 40 -4.32 2.47 17.13
CA THR A 40 -3.36 2.48 18.24
C THR A 40 -2.37 1.30 18.16
N PRO A 41 -1.20 1.41 18.80
CA PRO A 41 -0.31 0.26 18.97
C PRO A 41 -1.04 -0.94 19.56
N GLY A 42 -0.77 -2.14 19.03
CA GLY A 42 -1.41 -3.38 19.49
C GLY A 42 -2.85 -3.59 19.01
N SER A 43 -3.43 -2.73 18.19
CA SER A 43 -4.78 -2.92 17.62
C SER A 43 -4.89 -4.08 16.62
N GLY A 44 -3.77 -4.68 16.21
CA GLY A 44 -3.76 -5.83 15.29
C GLY A 44 -3.64 -5.46 13.80
N LYS A 45 -3.22 -4.24 13.46
CA LYS A 45 -3.07 -3.77 12.08
C LYS A 45 -2.19 -4.68 11.22
N SER A 46 -0.98 -4.98 11.70
CA SER A 46 -0.02 -5.83 10.97
C SER A 46 -0.49 -7.28 10.89
N GLU A 47 -1.26 -7.76 11.89
CA GLU A 47 -1.93 -9.06 11.85
C GLU A 47 -2.97 -9.10 10.73
N ILE A 48 -3.82 -8.08 10.65
CA ILE A 48 -4.82 -7.94 9.58
C ILE A 48 -4.12 -7.84 8.22
N ALA A 49 -3.07 -7.03 8.11
CA ALA A 49 -2.34 -6.86 6.86
C ALA A 49 -1.69 -8.17 6.38
N SER A 50 -1.07 -8.93 7.29
CA SER A 50 -0.51 -10.24 6.96
C SER A 50 -1.60 -11.23 6.52
N LEU A 51 -2.75 -11.24 7.20
CA LEU A 51 -3.88 -12.10 6.84
C LEU A 51 -4.43 -11.76 5.45
N LEU A 52 -4.61 -10.47 5.12
CA LEU A 52 -5.05 -10.05 3.79
C LEU A 52 -4.01 -10.37 2.70
N SER A 53 -2.74 -10.21 3.02
CA SER A 53 -1.64 -10.54 2.09
C SER A 53 -1.55 -12.06 1.85
N SER A 54 -1.99 -12.88 2.80
CA SER A 54 -1.97 -14.35 2.71
C SER A 54 -2.88 -14.93 1.61
N PHE A 55 -3.76 -14.12 1.00
CA PHE A 55 -4.42 -14.49 -0.25
C PHE A 55 -3.45 -14.67 -1.42
N TYR A 56 -2.24 -14.11 -1.32
CA TYR A 56 -1.24 -14.04 -2.40
C TYR A 56 0.07 -14.78 -2.08
N GLY A 57 0.20 -15.37 -0.91
CA GLY A 57 1.40 -16.09 -0.49
C GLY A 57 1.49 -16.27 1.01
N GLU A 58 2.62 -16.72 1.48
CA GLU A 58 2.90 -16.86 2.91
C GLU A 58 3.41 -15.53 3.48
N PHE A 59 2.69 -14.97 4.43
CA PHE A 59 3.03 -13.72 5.10
C PHE A 59 2.89 -13.85 6.61
N SER A 60 3.78 -13.19 7.36
CA SER A 60 3.74 -13.09 8.81
C SER A 60 3.79 -11.63 9.24
N ARG A 61 3.11 -11.31 10.33
CA ARG A 61 3.14 -9.97 10.92
C ARG A 61 4.56 -9.53 11.34
N ASP A 62 5.42 -10.50 11.64
CA ASP A 62 6.78 -10.23 12.15
C ASP A 62 7.79 -10.00 11.00
N THR A 63 7.41 -10.31 9.78
CA THR A 63 8.24 -10.18 8.57
C THR A 63 7.46 -9.48 7.45
N PRO A 64 7.12 -8.19 7.60
CA PRO A 64 6.46 -7.44 6.53
C PRO A 64 7.38 -7.35 5.30
N PRO A 65 6.84 -7.40 4.08
CA PRO A 65 7.65 -7.36 2.86
C PRO A 65 8.39 -6.03 2.66
N ALA A 66 7.85 -4.93 3.20
CA ALA A 66 8.47 -3.61 3.20
C ALA A 66 8.01 -2.80 4.41
N GLN A 67 8.78 -1.78 4.77
CA GLN A 67 8.45 -0.81 5.82
C GLN A 67 8.56 0.62 5.28
N TRP A 68 7.78 1.53 5.83
CA TRP A 68 7.88 2.95 5.46
C TRP A 68 9.19 3.60 5.93
N ALA A 69 9.90 2.98 6.86
CA ALA A 69 11.27 3.36 7.24
C ALA A 69 12.30 3.04 6.14
N ASP A 70 11.98 2.15 5.20
CA ASP A 70 12.82 1.86 4.05
C ASP A 70 12.88 3.07 3.09
N THR A 71 13.94 3.13 2.29
CA THR A 71 13.97 4.15 1.24
C THR A 71 12.85 3.91 0.21
N ILE A 72 12.26 4.98 -0.32
CA ILE A 72 11.23 4.85 -1.38
C ILE A 72 11.72 4.02 -2.56
N ASN A 73 13.02 4.07 -2.85
CA ASN A 73 13.66 3.25 -3.87
C ASN A 73 13.54 1.76 -3.59
N THR A 74 13.73 1.36 -2.33
CA THR A 74 13.57 -0.02 -1.87
C THR A 74 12.11 -0.43 -1.99
N VAL A 75 11.20 0.37 -1.45
CA VAL A 75 9.75 0.11 -1.50
C VAL A 75 9.28 -0.06 -2.95
N GLU A 76 9.70 0.83 -3.86
CA GLU A 76 9.36 0.74 -5.27
C GLU A 76 9.93 -0.52 -5.94
N THR A 77 11.20 -0.86 -5.63
CA THR A 77 11.84 -2.04 -6.20
C THR A 77 11.15 -3.33 -5.78
N LEU A 78 10.67 -3.40 -4.54
CA LEU A 78 9.92 -4.54 -4.01
C LEU A 78 8.48 -4.59 -4.55
N GLY A 79 7.82 -3.43 -4.71
CA GLY A 79 6.43 -3.36 -5.14
C GLY A 79 6.23 -3.54 -6.66
N CYS A 80 7.17 -3.07 -7.49
CA CYS A 80 7.02 -3.14 -8.96
C CYS A 80 6.86 -4.55 -9.54
N PRO A 81 7.54 -5.60 -9.04
CA PRO A 81 7.36 -6.96 -9.53
C PRO A 81 5.98 -7.56 -9.19
N LEU A 82 5.34 -7.05 -8.15
CA LEU A 82 4.06 -7.58 -7.69
C LEU A 82 2.95 -7.17 -8.66
N ALA A 83 2.40 -8.16 -9.36
CA ALA A 83 1.27 -7.98 -10.25
C ALA A 83 0.05 -8.68 -9.66
N ASP A 84 -1.09 -7.99 -9.70
CA ASP A 84 -2.37 -8.56 -9.30
C ASP A 84 -2.39 -9.05 -7.83
N ALA A 85 -1.58 -8.45 -6.96
CA ALA A 85 -1.44 -8.79 -5.55
C ALA A 85 -1.44 -7.55 -4.65
N ILE A 86 -1.61 -7.76 -3.35
CA ILE A 86 -1.38 -6.73 -2.34
C ILE A 86 0.13 -6.54 -2.15
N PHE A 87 0.56 -5.28 -2.09
CA PHE A 87 1.87 -4.89 -1.62
C PHE A 87 1.74 -4.23 -0.25
N TRP A 88 2.03 -5.00 0.80
CA TRP A 88 1.97 -4.50 2.17
C TRP A 88 3.25 -3.75 2.53
N VAL A 89 3.07 -2.49 3.02
CA VAL A 89 4.12 -1.62 3.54
C VAL A 89 3.75 -1.23 4.97
N ASP A 90 4.55 -1.66 5.93
CA ASP A 90 4.24 -1.56 7.35
C ASP A 90 4.79 -0.29 8.01
N ASP A 91 4.19 0.08 9.15
CA ASP A 91 4.67 1.08 10.13
C ASP A 91 4.87 2.49 9.56
N TYR A 92 3.78 3.05 8.97
CA TYR A 92 3.79 4.46 8.58
C TYR A 92 3.88 5.37 9.80
N LYS A 93 4.88 6.27 9.78
CA LYS A 93 5.05 7.38 10.72
C LYS A 93 5.40 8.63 9.92
N SER A 94 4.74 9.74 10.24
CA SER A 94 4.96 11.02 9.54
C SER A 94 6.41 11.51 9.58
N ILE A 95 7.20 11.07 10.58
CA ILE A 95 8.62 11.43 10.73
C ILE A 95 9.56 10.74 9.73
N TYR A 96 9.15 9.63 9.11
CA TYR A 96 10.01 8.88 8.17
C TYR A 96 9.85 9.31 6.73
N ALA A 97 8.74 9.95 6.39
CA ALA A 97 8.44 10.29 5.02
C ALA A 97 8.71 11.77 4.74
N ASP A 98 9.66 12.08 3.85
CA ASP A 98 9.59 13.33 3.12
C ASP A 98 8.26 13.34 2.35
N GLU A 99 7.33 14.20 2.78
CA GLU A 99 5.95 14.29 2.28
C GLU A 99 5.89 14.35 0.74
N ARG A 100 6.81 15.10 0.13
CA ARG A 100 6.87 15.23 -1.34
C ARG A 100 7.24 13.93 -2.03
N THR A 101 8.21 13.21 -1.49
CA THR A 101 8.68 11.95 -2.05
C THR A 101 7.62 10.87 -1.89
N PHE A 102 6.97 10.81 -0.73
CA PHE A 102 5.86 9.92 -0.45
C PHE A 102 4.65 10.19 -1.37
N THR A 103 4.27 11.46 -1.49
CA THR A 103 3.21 11.93 -2.38
C THR A 103 3.45 11.48 -3.83
N ARG A 104 4.64 11.73 -4.36
CA ARG A 104 5.03 11.34 -5.72
C ARG A 104 4.99 9.82 -5.91
N PHE A 105 5.46 9.06 -4.94
CA PHE A 105 5.42 7.60 -4.98
C PHE A 105 3.98 7.10 -5.05
N LEU A 106 3.10 7.53 -4.16
CA LEU A 106 1.69 7.12 -4.17
C LEU A 106 0.96 7.53 -5.45
N GLN A 107 1.22 8.73 -5.95
CA GLN A 107 0.64 9.19 -7.23
C GLN A 107 1.10 8.34 -8.41
N ALA A 108 2.39 8.04 -8.51
CA ALA A 108 2.92 7.18 -9.56
C ALA A 108 2.35 5.78 -9.46
N TYR A 109 2.35 5.21 -8.26
CA TYR A 109 1.82 3.86 -8.01
C TYR A 109 0.33 3.76 -8.33
N SER A 110 -0.48 4.74 -7.93
CA SER A 110 -1.92 4.76 -8.21
C SER A 110 -2.26 4.84 -9.70
N ARG A 111 -1.33 5.37 -10.51
CA ARG A 111 -1.44 5.38 -11.99
C ARG A 111 -0.86 4.13 -12.64
N GLY A 112 -0.34 3.20 -11.84
CA GLY A 112 0.34 1.99 -12.33
C GLY A 112 1.70 2.26 -12.95
N MET A 113 2.30 3.40 -12.67
CA MET A 113 3.62 3.79 -13.16
C MET A 113 4.63 3.75 -12.00
N GLY A 114 5.85 3.30 -12.29
CA GLY A 114 6.96 3.50 -11.37
C GLY A 114 7.45 4.95 -11.45
N CYS A 115 8.17 5.41 -10.42
CA CYS A 115 8.83 6.70 -10.48
C CYS A 115 9.95 6.66 -11.53
N GLY A 116 9.78 7.39 -12.62
CA GLY A 116 10.78 7.48 -13.70
C GLY A 116 12.13 7.97 -13.18
N ARG A 117 13.19 7.32 -13.61
CA ARG A 117 14.58 7.65 -13.21
C ARG A 117 15.48 7.71 -14.42
N LEU A 118 16.48 8.57 -14.31
CA LEU A 118 17.60 8.60 -15.24
C LEU A 118 18.60 7.49 -14.86
N THR A 119 19.16 6.81 -15.86
CA THR A 119 20.35 5.98 -15.68
C THR A 119 21.58 6.86 -15.43
N ARG A 120 22.71 6.28 -14.98
CA ARG A 120 24.00 7.01 -14.91
C ARG A 120 24.40 7.68 -16.23
N GLU A 121 23.90 7.17 -17.36
CA GLU A 121 24.15 7.67 -18.72
C GLU A 121 23.11 8.72 -19.16
N SER A 122 22.30 9.27 -18.22
CA SER A 122 21.22 10.23 -18.50
C SER A 122 20.14 9.74 -19.46
N LYS A 123 20.02 8.42 -19.64
CA LYS A 123 18.94 7.81 -20.41
C LYS A 123 17.73 7.56 -19.51
N VAL A 124 16.55 7.84 -20.02
CA VAL A 124 15.30 7.52 -19.29
C VAL A 124 15.22 5.99 -19.14
N ARG A 125 15.25 5.51 -17.90
CA ARG A 125 15.02 4.09 -17.63
C ARG A 125 13.55 3.78 -17.95
N HIS A 126 13.30 2.69 -18.66
CA HIS A 126 11.92 2.21 -18.86
C HIS A 126 11.24 2.05 -17.50
N GLU A 127 10.14 2.77 -17.33
CA GLU A 127 9.32 2.69 -16.13
C GLU A 127 8.78 1.26 -15.98
N LYS A 128 9.03 0.66 -14.83
CA LYS A 128 8.42 -0.62 -14.51
C LYS A 128 6.99 -0.37 -14.05
N PRO A 129 5.98 -0.94 -14.69
CA PRO A 129 4.60 -0.73 -14.26
C PRO A 129 4.38 -1.35 -12.87
N CYS A 130 3.88 -0.57 -11.93
CA CYS A 130 3.44 -1.04 -10.63
C CYS A 130 1.99 -1.53 -10.76
N ARG A 131 1.75 -2.82 -10.60
CA ARG A 131 0.44 -3.45 -10.84
C ARG A 131 -0.29 -3.92 -9.60
N GLY A 132 0.40 -4.05 -8.48
CA GLY A 132 -0.22 -4.38 -7.20
C GLY A 132 -1.03 -3.23 -6.59
N LEU A 133 -1.69 -3.49 -5.47
CA LEU A 133 -2.33 -2.46 -4.65
C LEU A 133 -1.57 -2.29 -3.33
N ILE A 134 -1.33 -1.04 -2.94
CA ILE A 134 -0.67 -0.75 -1.66
C ILE A 134 -1.64 -0.95 -0.51
N LEU A 135 -1.23 -1.77 0.45
CA LEU A 135 -1.82 -1.86 1.78
C LEU A 135 -0.82 -1.29 2.78
N SER A 136 -1.14 -0.18 3.37
CA SER A 136 -0.30 0.51 4.36
C SER A 136 -0.86 0.30 5.76
N THR A 137 0.00 0.23 6.77
CA THR A 137 -0.38 0.25 8.18
C THR A 137 0.32 1.40 8.89
N GLY A 138 -0.30 1.99 9.89
CA GLY A 138 0.31 3.08 10.66
C GLY A 138 -0.48 3.44 11.91
N GLU A 139 0.12 4.28 12.75
CA GLU A 139 -0.51 4.79 13.97
C GLU A 139 -1.29 6.08 13.72
N THR A 140 -0.92 6.82 12.68
CA THR A 140 -1.52 8.09 12.30
C THR A 140 -2.07 8.02 10.89
N THR A 141 -3.07 8.83 10.60
CA THR A 141 -3.57 9.03 9.25
C THR A 141 -2.48 9.64 8.38
N ILE A 142 -2.45 9.23 7.12
CA ILE A 142 -1.55 9.84 6.13
C ILE A 142 -2.06 11.26 5.86
N GLU A 143 -1.22 12.23 6.17
CA GLU A 143 -1.43 13.64 5.83
C GLU A 143 -0.78 13.92 4.47
N GLY A 144 -1.33 14.84 3.71
CA GLY A 144 -0.78 15.22 2.42
C GLY A 144 -1.80 15.85 1.48
N GLU A 145 -1.44 15.94 0.21
CA GLU A 145 -2.31 16.51 -0.81
C GLU A 145 -3.66 15.79 -0.92
N MET A 146 -4.74 16.54 -1.06
CA MET A 146 -6.11 16.02 -1.26
C MET A 146 -6.20 15.01 -2.40
N SER A 147 -5.34 15.15 -3.40
CA SER A 147 -5.26 14.24 -4.55
C SER A 147 -4.83 12.82 -4.17
N ILE A 148 -4.10 12.65 -3.07
CA ILE A 148 -3.66 11.36 -2.53
C ILE A 148 -4.75 10.78 -1.64
N ILE A 149 -5.26 11.59 -0.72
CA ILE A 149 -6.32 11.20 0.21
C ILE A 149 -7.52 10.66 -0.58
N ALA A 150 -7.88 11.31 -1.70
CA ALA A 150 -8.98 10.87 -2.58
C ALA A 150 -8.77 9.50 -3.25
N ARG A 151 -7.53 8.96 -3.24
CA ARG A 151 -7.19 7.63 -3.80
C ARG A 151 -6.96 6.58 -2.73
N MET A 152 -7.16 6.95 -1.47
CA MET A 152 -6.84 6.09 -0.33
C MET A 152 -8.11 5.73 0.43
N LEU A 153 -8.27 4.45 0.70
CA LEU A 153 -9.26 3.93 1.63
C LEU A 153 -8.62 3.90 3.02
N VAL A 154 -8.99 4.85 3.87
CA VAL A 154 -8.52 4.88 5.26
C VAL A 154 -9.50 4.08 6.12
N LEU A 155 -8.98 3.07 6.82
CA LEU A 155 -9.76 2.16 7.66
C LEU A 155 -9.21 2.22 9.10
N GLU A 156 -10.02 2.69 10.02
CA GLU A 156 -9.67 2.75 11.42
C GLU A 156 -9.92 1.39 12.09
N ILE A 157 -8.87 0.84 12.67
CA ILE A 157 -8.92 -0.45 13.38
C ILE A 157 -9.17 -0.14 14.86
N PRO A 158 -10.30 -0.60 15.41
CA PRO A 158 -10.64 -0.35 16.80
C PRO A 158 -9.61 -0.99 17.75
N PRO A 159 -9.41 -0.40 18.94
CA PRO A 159 -8.45 -0.85 19.94
C PRO A 159 -8.77 -2.23 20.53
#